data_8a2620bb67613e33183680eb7d8ba23a
#
_entry.id   8a2620bb67613e33183680eb7d8ba23a
#
_cell.length_a   1.000
_cell.length_b   1.000
_cell.length_c   1.000
_cell.angle_alpha   90.00
_cell.angle_beta   90.00
_cell.angle_gamma   90.00
#
_symmetry.space_group_name_H-M   'P 1'
#
loop_
_entity.id
_entity.type
_entity.pdbx_description
1 polymer ?
#
loop_
_entity_poly.entity_id
_entity_poly.type
_entity_poly.pdbx_seq_one_letter_code
_entity_poly.pdbx_strand_id
1 'polypeptide(L)'
;MQRQSILNNNTTMTFQESTAALNELRRDCAKQQKKGLHFILASIFIWAAVWIVHLAALPIETKNLLTFCVACPLLPLAWGISKLIHVDFQGKSNPLTSLGLLFSVNQILYILIAMWVFSAVPEKMLMVYAMIFGAHLLPYSWVYQSKSYMLMSILVPILALVVGLMAQPHVLAGIMFGLEIAFSIALVVENKALES
;
A
#
# COMPACT_ATOMS: atom_id res chain seq x y z
N MET A 1 30.34 -18.03 -45.92
CA MET A 1 30.90 -17.81 -44.57
C MET A 1 30.45 -16.52 -43.88
N GLN A 2 29.73 -15.62 -44.52
CA GLN A 2 29.28 -14.35 -43.92
C GLN A 2 27.88 -14.39 -43.27
N ARG A 3 27.11 -15.45 -43.39
CA ARG A 3 25.76 -15.57 -42.79
C ARG A 3 25.71 -16.11 -41.35
N GLN A 4 26.82 -16.69 -40.87
CA GLN A 4 26.91 -17.21 -39.49
C GLN A 4 27.38 -16.19 -38.45
N SER A 5 27.94 -15.06 -38.85
CA SER A 5 28.41 -14.01 -37.93
C SER A 5 27.27 -13.07 -37.47
N ILE A 6 26.09 -13.09 -38.12
CA ILE A 6 24.97 -12.21 -37.81
C ILE A 6 24.02 -12.82 -36.75
N LEU A 7 24.11 -14.12 -36.50
CA LEU A 7 23.24 -14.85 -35.59
C LEU A 7 23.76 -14.96 -34.14
N ASN A 8 24.99 -14.53 -33.87
CA ASN A 8 25.62 -14.68 -32.55
C ASN A 8 25.64 -13.38 -31.72
N ASN A 9 24.88 -12.34 -32.10
CA ASN A 9 24.72 -11.11 -31.29
C ASN A 9 23.48 -11.14 -30.40
N ASN A 10 22.96 -12.31 -30.07
CA ASN A 10 22.12 -12.44 -28.89
C ASN A 10 23.06 -12.41 -27.67
N THR A 11 23.44 -11.21 -27.26
CA THR A 11 24.09 -10.98 -25.97
C THR A 11 23.07 -11.41 -24.89
N THR A 12 23.16 -12.66 -24.46
CA THR A 12 22.43 -13.12 -23.27
C THR A 12 22.97 -12.31 -22.12
N MET A 13 22.12 -11.38 -21.60
CA MET A 13 22.48 -10.63 -20.40
C MET A 13 22.90 -11.59 -19.30
N THR A 14 24.03 -11.33 -18.68
CA THR A 14 24.44 -12.08 -17.50
C THR A 14 23.43 -11.88 -16.37
N PHE A 15 23.37 -12.80 -15.43
CA PHE A 15 22.50 -12.67 -14.25
C PHE A 15 22.74 -11.35 -13.50
N GLN A 16 24.00 -10.92 -13.41
CA GLN A 16 24.38 -9.66 -12.75
C GLN A 16 23.85 -8.43 -13.51
N GLU A 17 23.96 -8.39 -14.82
CA GLU A 17 23.44 -7.32 -15.67
C GLU A 17 21.91 -7.24 -15.57
N SER A 18 21.24 -8.39 -15.61
CA SER A 18 19.77 -8.46 -15.45
C SER A 18 19.31 -7.95 -14.08
N THR A 19 20.04 -8.29 -13.02
CA THR A 19 19.74 -7.82 -11.66
C THR A 19 19.98 -6.32 -11.53
N ALA A 20 21.04 -5.80 -12.12
CA ALA A 20 21.35 -4.37 -12.13
C ALA A 20 20.25 -3.58 -12.86
N ALA A 21 19.85 -4.01 -14.05
CA ALA A 21 18.78 -3.40 -14.83
C ALA A 21 17.44 -3.41 -14.07
N LEU A 22 17.10 -4.52 -13.41
CA LEU A 22 15.89 -4.61 -12.58
C LEU A 22 15.92 -3.63 -11.39
N ASN A 23 17.07 -3.50 -10.74
CA ASN A 23 17.22 -2.56 -9.61
C ASN A 23 17.12 -1.10 -10.07
N GLU A 24 17.60 -0.79 -11.27
CA GLU A 24 17.44 0.52 -11.88
C GLU A 24 15.96 0.83 -12.17
N LEU A 25 15.23 -0.11 -12.79
CA LEU A 25 13.78 0.02 -13.01
C LEU A 25 13.01 0.25 -11.70
N ARG A 26 13.36 -0.47 -10.63
CA ARG A 26 12.74 -0.29 -9.30
C ARG A 26 13.03 1.09 -8.72
N ARG A 27 14.27 1.56 -8.85
CA ARG A 27 14.67 2.89 -8.39
C ARG A 27 13.95 3.99 -9.16
N ASP A 28 13.83 3.85 -10.48
CA ASP A 28 13.10 4.75 -11.35
C ASP A 28 11.61 4.79 -10.99
N CYS A 29 10.97 3.62 -10.85
CA CYS A 29 9.58 3.51 -10.38
C CYS A 29 9.38 4.20 -9.01
N ALA A 30 10.30 3.96 -8.06
CA ALA A 30 10.24 4.59 -6.73
C ALA A 30 10.31 6.12 -6.80
N LYS A 31 11.15 6.67 -7.68
CA LYS A 31 11.26 8.11 -7.91
C LYS A 31 10.01 8.69 -8.57
N GLN A 32 9.57 8.11 -9.68
CA GLN A 32 8.41 8.59 -10.44
C GLN A 32 7.13 8.58 -9.61
N GLN A 33 6.92 7.52 -8.83
CA GLN A 33 5.74 7.34 -7.99
C GLN A 33 5.89 7.93 -6.59
N LYS A 34 7.04 8.57 -6.27
CA LYS A 34 7.36 9.01 -4.90
C LYS A 34 7.04 7.93 -3.87
N LYS A 35 7.42 6.68 -4.20
CA LYS A 35 7.12 5.48 -3.39
C LYS A 35 5.63 5.34 -3.02
N GLY A 36 4.71 5.76 -3.87
CA GLY A 36 3.28 5.65 -3.61
C GLY A 36 2.76 6.59 -2.50
N LEU A 37 3.49 7.64 -2.15
CA LEU A 37 3.15 8.57 -1.07
C LEU A 37 1.71 9.11 -1.16
N HIS A 38 1.18 9.32 -2.37
CA HIS A 38 -0.19 9.79 -2.57
C HIS A 38 -1.25 8.82 -2.04
N PHE A 39 -1.00 7.51 -2.10
CA PHE A 39 -1.90 6.51 -1.52
C PHE A 39 -1.85 6.53 0.01
N ILE A 40 -0.65 6.64 0.58
CA ILE A 40 -0.48 6.67 2.04
C ILE A 40 -1.03 7.98 2.63
N LEU A 41 -0.89 9.10 1.93
CA LEU A 41 -1.55 10.35 2.33
C LEU A 41 -3.08 10.24 2.26
N ALA A 42 -3.62 9.56 1.24
CA ALA A 42 -5.06 9.31 1.14
C ALA A 42 -5.55 8.40 2.29
N SER A 43 -4.77 7.38 2.66
CA SER A 43 -5.13 6.46 3.74
C SER A 43 -5.20 7.13 5.12
N ILE A 44 -4.46 8.22 5.35
CA ILE A 44 -4.61 9.03 6.57
C ILE A 44 -6.06 9.52 6.71
N PHE A 45 -6.64 10.08 5.65
CA PHE A 45 -8.02 10.56 5.68
C PHE A 45 -9.03 9.41 5.85
N ILE A 46 -8.76 8.27 5.22
CA ILE A 46 -9.59 7.07 5.36
C ILE A 46 -9.56 6.59 6.81
N TRP A 47 -8.38 6.41 7.42
CA TRP A 47 -8.27 5.93 8.79
C TRP A 47 -8.79 6.94 9.82
N ALA A 48 -8.66 8.25 9.56
CA ALA A 48 -9.32 9.28 10.35
C ALA A 48 -10.86 9.13 10.33
N ALA A 49 -11.44 8.94 9.13
CA ALA A 49 -12.88 8.73 8.99
C ALA A 49 -13.33 7.41 9.64
N VAL A 50 -12.59 6.32 9.49
CA VAL A 50 -12.84 5.05 10.18
C VAL A 50 -12.80 5.24 11.69
N TRP A 51 -11.85 5.98 12.21
CA TRP A 51 -11.75 6.27 13.64
C TRP A 51 -12.98 7.05 14.14
N ILE A 52 -13.40 8.10 13.44
CA ILE A 52 -14.61 8.88 13.76
C ILE A 52 -15.85 7.98 13.74
N VAL A 53 -15.99 7.12 12.74
CA VAL A 53 -17.10 6.15 12.65
C VAL A 53 -17.13 5.24 13.88
N HIS A 54 -15.98 4.73 14.30
CA HIS A 54 -15.91 3.81 15.44
C HIS A 54 -16.05 4.50 16.81
N LEU A 55 -15.85 5.82 16.90
CA LEU A 55 -16.19 6.63 18.08
C LEU A 55 -17.68 6.89 18.23
N ALA A 56 -18.45 6.85 17.13
CA ALA A 56 -19.89 7.12 17.18
C ALA A 56 -20.65 6.05 17.98
N ALA A 57 -21.77 6.42 18.60
CA ALA A 57 -22.65 5.51 19.32
C ALA A 57 -23.60 4.77 18.35
N LEU A 58 -23.05 3.90 17.50
CA LEU A 58 -23.77 3.13 16.47
C LEU A 58 -23.58 1.62 16.72
N PRO A 59 -24.53 0.77 16.24
CA PRO A 59 -24.32 -0.69 16.21
C PRO A 59 -23.06 -1.08 15.44
N ILE A 60 -22.41 -2.18 15.83
CA ILE A 60 -21.14 -2.59 15.24
C ILE A 60 -21.27 -2.89 13.74
N GLU A 61 -22.37 -3.49 13.32
CA GLU A 61 -22.66 -3.78 11.92
C GLU A 61 -22.72 -2.50 11.08
N THR A 62 -23.36 -1.45 11.62
CA THR A 62 -23.42 -0.13 10.96
C THR A 62 -22.04 0.50 10.86
N LYS A 63 -21.22 0.44 11.92
CA LYS A 63 -19.83 0.93 11.90
C LYS A 63 -19.00 0.20 10.85
N ASN A 64 -19.13 -1.11 10.77
CA ASN A 64 -18.43 -1.95 9.82
C ASN A 64 -18.84 -1.62 8.37
N LEU A 65 -20.14 -1.45 8.11
CA LEU A 65 -20.64 -1.03 6.81
C LEU A 65 -20.08 0.34 6.41
N LEU A 66 -20.12 1.31 7.34
CA LEU A 66 -19.55 2.63 7.11
C LEU A 66 -18.03 2.59 6.89
N THR A 67 -17.31 1.66 7.53
CA THR A 67 -15.88 1.45 7.26
C THR A 67 -15.63 1.12 5.79
N PHE A 68 -16.41 0.23 5.18
CA PHE A 68 -16.31 -0.04 3.74
C PHE A 68 -16.67 1.20 2.90
N CYS A 69 -17.74 1.92 3.28
CA CYS A 69 -18.15 3.12 2.55
C CYS A 69 -17.07 4.21 2.55
N VAL A 70 -16.44 4.49 3.69
CA VAL A 70 -15.39 5.53 3.79
C VAL A 70 -14.07 5.08 3.15
N ALA A 71 -13.85 3.79 2.94
CA ALA A 71 -12.71 3.27 2.22
C ALA A 71 -12.86 3.36 0.68
N CYS A 72 -14.09 3.36 0.16
CA CYS A 72 -14.34 3.43 -1.28
C CYS A 72 -13.67 4.61 -2.01
N PRO A 73 -13.63 5.84 -1.48
CA PRO A 73 -13.03 6.98 -2.16
C PRO A 73 -11.50 6.99 -2.16
N LEU A 74 -10.82 5.93 -1.73
CA LEU A 74 -9.35 5.88 -1.69
C LEU A 74 -8.71 6.23 -3.03
N LEU A 75 -9.19 5.62 -4.13
CA LEU A 75 -8.61 5.85 -5.47
C LEU A 75 -8.81 7.30 -5.97
N PRO A 76 -10.02 7.88 -5.97
CA PRO A 76 -10.19 9.28 -6.37
C PRO A 76 -9.46 10.25 -5.45
N LEU A 77 -9.38 9.96 -4.15
CA LEU A 77 -8.63 10.78 -3.20
C LEU A 77 -7.12 10.72 -3.48
N ALA A 78 -6.57 9.53 -3.67
CA ALA A 78 -5.16 9.34 -4.04
C ALA A 78 -4.83 10.01 -5.39
N TRP A 79 -5.74 9.93 -6.36
CA TRP A 79 -5.58 10.63 -7.64
C TRP A 79 -5.55 12.16 -7.46
N GLY A 80 -6.44 12.73 -6.65
CA GLY A 80 -6.42 14.17 -6.33
C GLY A 80 -5.11 14.58 -5.66
N ILE A 81 -4.64 13.80 -4.68
CA ILE A 81 -3.38 14.05 -3.98
C ILE A 81 -2.19 13.91 -4.93
N SER A 82 -2.19 12.92 -5.85
CA SER A 82 -1.11 12.74 -6.82
C SER A 82 -0.87 13.98 -7.67
N LYS A 83 -1.94 14.68 -8.05
CA LYS A 83 -1.83 15.97 -8.77
C LYS A 83 -1.21 17.06 -7.92
N LEU A 84 -1.56 17.14 -6.63
CA LEU A 84 -1.00 18.13 -5.71
C LEU A 84 0.50 17.94 -5.48
N ILE A 85 0.95 16.69 -5.41
CA ILE A 85 2.38 16.37 -5.20
C ILE A 85 3.13 16.11 -6.52
N HIS A 86 2.52 16.38 -7.68
CA HIS A 86 3.10 16.23 -9.02
C HIS A 86 3.64 14.80 -9.28
N VAL A 87 2.81 13.79 -9.03
CA VAL A 87 3.05 12.38 -9.37
C VAL A 87 2.16 11.99 -10.54
N ASP A 88 2.73 11.36 -11.58
CA ASP A 88 1.93 10.74 -12.63
C ASP A 88 1.28 9.46 -12.12
N PHE A 89 -0.01 9.54 -11.80
CA PHE A 89 -0.79 8.45 -11.22
C PHE A 89 -0.81 7.18 -12.09
N GLN A 90 -0.74 7.34 -13.41
CA GLN A 90 -0.82 6.23 -14.37
C GLN A 90 0.51 5.90 -15.04
N GLY A 91 1.62 6.51 -14.63
CA GLY A 91 2.94 6.46 -15.27
C GLY A 91 3.20 5.22 -16.13
N LYS A 92 3.03 5.37 -17.46
CA LYS A 92 3.18 4.25 -18.42
C LYS A 92 4.63 3.97 -18.82
N SER A 93 5.56 4.80 -18.34
CA SER A 93 6.97 4.73 -18.71
C SER A 93 7.74 3.59 -18.06
N ASN A 94 7.23 3.05 -16.94
CA ASN A 94 7.88 1.99 -16.18
C ASN A 94 6.95 0.78 -16.01
N PRO A 95 7.35 -0.44 -16.42
CA PRO A 95 6.51 -1.64 -16.32
C PRO A 95 6.15 -2.01 -14.87
N LEU A 96 6.97 -1.62 -13.90
CA LEU A 96 6.70 -1.89 -12.48
C LEU A 96 5.53 -1.06 -11.92
N THR A 97 5.13 0.02 -12.59
CA THR A 97 3.91 0.75 -12.24
C THR A 97 2.66 -0.13 -12.43
N SER A 98 2.63 -0.91 -13.53
CA SER A 98 1.54 -1.87 -13.78
C SER A 98 1.53 -3.01 -12.74
N LEU A 99 2.70 -3.45 -12.28
CA LEU A 99 2.81 -4.44 -11.20
C LEU A 99 2.29 -3.89 -9.88
N GLY A 100 2.59 -2.62 -9.55
CA GLY A 100 2.02 -1.95 -8.38
C GLY A 100 0.49 -1.87 -8.45
N LEU A 101 -0.08 -1.57 -9.62
CA LEU A 101 -1.52 -1.59 -9.83
C LEU A 101 -2.11 -2.99 -9.62
N LEU A 102 -1.45 -4.03 -10.11
CA LEU A 102 -1.87 -5.43 -9.90
C LEU A 102 -1.94 -5.77 -8.40
N PHE A 103 -0.98 -5.33 -7.60
CA PHE A 103 -0.99 -5.54 -6.15
C PHE A 103 -2.16 -4.80 -5.48
N SER A 104 -2.51 -3.59 -5.96
CA SER A 104 -3.69 -2.87 -5.47
C SER A 104 -4.99 -3.59 -5.81
N VAL A 105 -5.11 -4.15 -7.02
CA VAL A 105 -6.27 -4.97 -7.42
C VAL A 105 -6.35 -6.25 -6.58
N ASN A 106 -5.22 -6.90 -6.31
CA ASN A 106 -5.17 -8.08 -5.46
C ASN A 106 -5.69 -7.80 -4.04
N GLN A 107 -5.46 -6.60 -3.50
CA GLN A 107 -6.02 -6.20 -2.21
C GLN A 107 -7.55 -6.19 -2.22
N ILE A 108 -8.19 -5.83 -3.34
CA ILE A 108 -9.66 -5.84 -3.46
C ILE A 108 -10.21 -7.25 -3.24
N LEU A 109 -9.51 -8.28 -3.71
CA LEU A 109 -9.91 -9.67 -3.48
C LEU A 109 -9.86 -10.05 -2.00
N TYR A 110 -8.92 -9.49 -1.24
CA TYR A 110 -8.84 -9.73 0.20
C TYR A 110 -9.98 -9.06 0.99
N ILE A 111 -10.66 -8.06 0.42
CA ILE A 111 -11.87 -7.49 1.02
C ILE A 111 -12.97 -8.54 1.18
N LEU A 112 -13.03 -9.57 0.33
CA LEU A 112 -13.97 -10.68 0.47
C LEU A 112 -13.79 -11.41 1.81
N ILE A 113 -12.57 -11.49 2.33
CA ILE A 113 -12.27 -12.05 3.66
C ILE A 113 -12.89 -11.15 4.74
N ALA A 114 -12.69 -9.82 4.65
CA ALA A 114 -13.27 -8.88 5.59
C ALA A 114 -14.82 -8.87 5.53
N MET A 115 -15.41 -9.06 4.35
CA MET A 115 -16.88 -9.20 4.18
C MET A 115 -17.40 -10.47 4.85
N TRP A 116 -16.65 -11.58 4.75
CA TRP A 116 -17.02 -12.79 5.46
C TRP A 116 -16.96 -12.60 6.97
N VAL A 117 -15.89 -11.97 7.50
CA VAL A 117 -15.76 -11.66 8.92
C VAL A 117 -16.84 -10.70 9.40
N PHE A 118 -17.23 -9.71 8.57
CA PHE A 118 -18.36 -8.82 8.84
C PHE A 118 -19.65 -9.58 9.18
N SER A 119 -19.90 -10.70 8.46
CA SER A 119 -21.09 -11.51 8.69
C SER A 119 -20.90 -12.53 9.83
N ALA A 120 -19.71 -13.12 9.96
CA ALA A 120 -19.47 -14.22 10.89
C ALA A 120 -19.08 -13.76 12.30
N VAL A 121 -18.26 -12.71 12.41
CA VAL A 121 -17.74 -12.17 13.69
C VAL A 121 -17.54 -10.65 13.56
N PRO A 122 -18.63 -9.85 13.56
CA PRO A 122 -18.58 -8.41 13.25
C PRO A 122 -17.64 -7.63 14.16
N GLU A 123 -17.46 -8.02 15.42
CA GLU A 123 -16.56 -7.37 16.39
C GLU A 123 -15.08 -7.45 15.99
N LYS A 124 -14.71 -8.41 15.11
CA LYS A 124 -13.34 -8.63 14.64
C LYS A 124 -13.10 -8.12 13.22
N MET A 125 -14.13 -7.57 12.55
CA MET A 125 -14.01 -7.13 11.17
C MET A 125 -12.94 -6.06 11.00
N LEU A 126 -12.91 -5.02 11.84
CA LEU A 126 -11.91 -3.96 11.76
C LEU A 126 -10.49 -4.47 11.98
N MET A 127 -10.31 -5.43 12.90
CA MET A 127 -9.02 -6.09 13.13
C MET A 127 -8.51 -6.77 11.85
N VAL A 128 -9.35 -7.60 11.24
CA VAL A 128 -8.97 -8.32 10.01
C VAL A 128 -8.74 -7.35 8.85
N TYR A 129 -9.58 -6.30 8.74
CA TYR A 129 -9.40 -5.26 7.73
C TYR A 129 -8.03 -4.55 7.88
N ALA A 130 -7.64 -4.18 9.10
CA ALA A 130 -6.34 -3.56 9.38
C ALA A 130 -5.17 -4.53 9.11
N MET A 131 -5.31 -5.83 9.42
CA MET A 131 -4.31 -6.86 9.10
C MET A 131 -4.11 -6.98 7.58
N ILE A 132 -5.20 -7.02 6.81
CA ILE A 132 -5.14 -7.06 5.34
C ILE A 132 -4.45 -5.80 4.82
N PHE A 133 -4.81 -4.63 5.34
CA PHE A 133 -4.20 -3.37 4.97
C PHE A 133 -2.68 -3.37 5.20
N GLY A 134 -2.21 -3.84 6.36
CA GLY A 134 -0.77 -3.94 6.62
C GLY A 134 -0.07 -4.96 5.73
N ALA A 135 -0.62 -6.16 5.62
CA ALA A 135 0.01 -7.27 4.88
C ALA A 135 0.20 -6.95 3.38
N HIS A 136 -0.74 -6.23 2.74
CA HIS A 136 -0.63 -5.88 1.33
C HIS A 136 0.51 -4.89 1.04
N LEU A 137 1.08 -4.22 2.04
CA LEU A 137 2.21 -3.30 1.86
C LEU A 137 3.52 -4.04 1.52
N LEU A 138 3.62 -5.34 1.82
CA LEU A 138 4.86 -6.10 1.65
C LEU A 138 5.39 -6.11 0.21
N PRO A 139 4.59 -6.37 -0.83
CA PRO A 139 5.06 -6.31 -2.20
C PRO A 139 5.60 -4.94 -2.61
N TYR A 140 5.03 -3.86 -2.08
CA TYR A 140 5.50 -2.50 -2.36
C TYR A 140 6.87 -2.21 -1.74
N SER A 141 7.23 -2.88 -0.63
CA SER A 141 8.57 -2.77 -0.06
C SER A 141 9.63 -3.20 -1.06
N TRP A 142 9.34 -4.23 -1.83
CA TRP A 142 10.21 -4.72 -2.89
C TRP A 142 10.20 -3.78 -4.10
N VAL A 143 9.03 -3.38 -4.61
CA VAL A 143 8.90 -2.50 -5.79
C VAL A 143 9.61 -1.17 -5.56
N TYR A 144 9.39 -0.53 -4.42
CA TYR A 144 9.92 0.80 -4.12
C TYR A 144 11.27 0.79 -3.40
N GLN A 145 11.86 -0.39 -3.15
CA GLN A 145 13.09 -0.52 -2.34
C GLN A 145 12.98 0.26 -1.02
N SER A 146 11.85 0.14 -0.34
CA SER A 146 11.52 0.95 0.83
C SER A 146 11.56 0.14 2.12
N LYS A 147 12.38 0.60 3.07
CA LYS A 147 12.45 0.01 4.41
C LYS A 147 11.20 0.34 5.23
N SER A 148 10.60 1.51 5.00
CA SER A 148 9.36 1.91 5.68
C SER A 148 8.21 1.00 5.30
N TYR A 149 8.03 0.66 4.03
CA TYR A 149 7.05 -0.34 3.60
C TYR A 149 7.31 -1.72 4.23
N MET A 150 8.56 -2.17 4.27
CA MET A 150 8.94 -3.44 4.90
C MET A 150 8.56 -3.45 6.38
N LEU A 151 8.94 -2.40 7.11
CA LEU A 151 8.61 -2.29 8.54
C LEU A 151 7.11 -2.29 8.78
N MET A 152 6.35 -1.45 8.04
CA MET A 152 4.91 -1.31 8.21
C MET A 152 4.15 -2.57 7.81
N SER A 153 4.61 -3.29 6.78
CA SER A 153 3.97 -4.55 6.36
C SER A 153 4.02 -5.64 7.42
N ILE A 154 4.96 -5.58 8.35
CA ILE A 154 5.10 -6.52 9.48
C ILE A 154 4.44 -5.96 10.73
N LEU A 155 4.73 -4.69 11.05
CA LEU A 155 4.26 -4.04 12.28
C LEU A 155 2.73 -3.94 12.32
N VAL A 156 2.11 -3.45 11.24
CA VAL A 156 0.67 -3.20 11.21
C VAL A 156 -0.16 -4.47 11.41
N PRO A 157 0.07 -5.59 10.71
CA PRO A 157 -0.72 -6.81 10.93
C PRO A 157 -0.57 -7.37 12.35
N ILE A 158 0.65 -7.38 12.89
CA ILE A 158 0.92 -7.89 14.25
C ILE A 158 0.22 -7.00 15.28
N LEU A 159 0.36 -5.67 15.15
CA LEU A 159 -0.25 -4.72 16.07
C LEU A 159 -1.77 -4.75 15.95
N ALA A 160 -2.32 -4.85 14.73
CA ALA A 160 -3.76 -4.98 14.51
C ALA A 160 -4.33 -6.24 15.16
N LEU A 161 -3.63 -7.38 15.08
CA LEU A 161 -4.01 -8.62 15.73
C LEU A 161 -4.01 -8.44 17.26
N VAL A 162 -2.91 -7.96 17.84
CA VAL A 162 -2.77 -7.84 19.30
C VAL A 162 -3.80 -6.85 19.87
N VAL A 163 -3.86 -5.63 19.29
CA VAL A 163 -4.81 -4.60 19.75
C VAL A 163 -6.25 -5.02 19.49
N GLY A 164 -6.56 -5.60 18.33
CA GLY A 164 -7.90 -6.04 17.98
C GLY A 164 -8.42 -7.21 18.81
N LEU A 165 -7.53 -7.99 19.47
CA LEU A 165 -7.93 -9.00 20.44
C LEU A 165 -8.17 -8.41 21.85
N MET A 166 -7.43 -7.36 22.22
CA MET A 166 -7.36 -6.85 23.60
C MET A 166 -8.16 -5.57 23.81
N ALA A 167 -8.42 -4.78 22.77
CA ALA A 167 -9.01 -3.47 22.88
C ALA A 167 -10.28 -3.30 22.02
N GLN A 168 -10.98 -2.20 22.26
CA GLN A 168 -12.15 -1.81 21.48
C GLN A 168 -11.76 -1.36 20.06
N PRO A 169 -12.62 -1.55 19.04
CA PRO A 169 -12.29 -1.21 17.64
C PRO A 169 -11.86 0.26 17.43
N HIS A 170 -12.42 1.22 18.16
CA HIS A 170 -12.04 2.62 18.04
C HIS A 170 -10.57 2.88 18.47
N VAL A 171 -10.05 2.12 19.44
CA VAL A 171 -8.64 2.22 19.85
C VAL A 171 -7.73 1.76 18.71
N LEU A 172 -8.06 0.63 18.07
CA LEU A 172 -7.32 0.15 16.90
C LEU A 172 -7.37 1.17 15.77
N ALA A 173 -8.54 1.72 15.45
CA ALA A 173 -8.69 2.73 14.41
C ALA A 173 -7.82 3.98 14.66
N GLY A 174 -7.78 4.47 15.92
CA GLY A 174 -6.94 5.61 16.31
C GLY A 174 -5.44 5.30 16.18
N ILE A 175 -5.02 4.09 16.55
CA ILE A 175 -3.64 3.63 16.38
C ILE A 175 -3.28 3.56 14.88
N MET A 176 -4.16 3.01 14.05
CA MET A 176 -3.95 2.96 12.60
C MET A 176 -3.81 4.36 12.00
N PHE A 177 -4.66 5.30 12.38
CA PHE A 177 -4.53 6.70 11.97
C PHE A 177 -3.14 7.29 12.34
N GLY A 178 -2.68 7.07 13.56
CA GLY A 178 -1.35 7.51 13.99
C GLY A 178 -0.20 6.85 13.22
N LEU A 179 -0.32 5.55 12.92
CA LEU A 179 0.65 4.80 12.12
C LEU A 179 0.73 5.33 10.68
N GLU A 180 -0.40 5.68 10.06
CA GLU A 180 -0.41 6.26 8.71
C GLU A 180 0.31 7.61 8.64
N ILE A 181 0.14 8.44 9.66
CA ILE A 181 0.89 9.71 9.77
C ILE A 181 2.39 9.42 9.88
N ALA A 182 2.80 8.53 10.79
CA ALA A 182 4.21 8.15 10.96
C ALA A 182 4.80 7.55 9.68
N PHE A 183 4.04 6.70 8.99
CA PHE A 183 4.44 6.09 7.74
C PHE A 183 4.62 7.14 6.62
N SER A 184 3.70 8.09 6.52
CA SER A 184 3.81 9.19 5.55
C SER A 184 5.06 10.03 5.78
N ILE A 185 5.38 10.36 7.03
CA ILE A 185 6.59 11.09 7.39
C ILE A 185 7.84 10.29 7.00
N ALA A 186 7.87 8.99 7.30
CA ALA A 186 8.99 8.12 6.94
C ALA A 186 9.19 8.06 5.42
N LEU A 187 8.11 7.98 4.63
CA LEU A 187 8.20 8.00 3.16
C LEU A 187 8.67 9.35 2.61
N VAL A 188 8.28 10.47 3.22
CA VAL A 188 8.79 11.80 2.84
C VAL A 188 10.31 11.86 3.06
N VAL A 189 10.80 11.35 4.19
CA VAL A 189 12.25 11.29 4.48
C VAL A 189 12.96 10.38 3.47
N GLU A 190 12.43 9.19 3.20
CA GLU A 190 13.01 8.27 2.20
C GLU A 190 13.02 8.85 0.78
N ASN A 191 11.98 9.60 0.38
CA ASN A 191 11.93 10.24 -0.93
C ASN A 191 12.99 11.34 -1.07
N LYS A 192 13.18 12.17 -0.04
CA LYS A 192 14.25 13.19 -0.03
C LYS A 192 15.63 12.56 -0.19
N ALA A 193 15.89 11.41 0.44
CA ALA A 193 17.14 10.69 0.29
C ALA A 193 17.34 10.04 -1.10
N LEU A 194 16.29 9.91 -1.91
CA LEU A 194 16.40 9.45 -3.31
C LEU A 194 16.74 10.59 -4.28
N GLU A 195 16.47 11.83 -3.90
CA GLU A 195 16.70 13.02 -4.72
C GLU A 195 18.11 13.61 -4.49
N SER A 196 18.71 13.29 -3.33
CA SER A 196 20.10 13.65 -2.98
C SER A 196 21.10 12.70 -3.62
#